data_0d3476d875e893282730c7f0ae15442b
#
_entry.id   0d3476d875e893282730c7f0ae15442b
#
_cell.length_a   1.000
_cell.length_b   1.000
_cell.length_c   1.000
_cell.angle_alpha   90.00
_cell.angle_beta   90.00
_cell.angle_gamma   90.00
#
_symmetry.space_group_name_H-M   'P 1'
#
loop_
_entity.id
_entity.type
_entity.pdbx_description
1 polymer ?
#
loop_
_entity_poly.entity_id
_entity_poly.type
_entity_poly.pdbx_seq_one_letter_code
_entity_poly.pdbx_strand_id
1 'polypeptide(L)'
;MARRRRALGLLAVGVLVAGALVALTEGSNPISESGRPASSTAPADRQAAPLPLTRAVGRKIMTAMAGTFPSRSLRARVRRGQVGGVILFGPNVSPRLGQAIASLQRAARAGGNPPLLIAVDQEGGEVKRLRSLPPSRAPAQMTAATAGPEGAATGQALRARRINTDLAPVADVNHGSFLGSRSFGSDPGVVAQAACAFADGLQSAGVNATLKHFPGLGRTRSNTDLGAVTIGASAAALRADLEPYRRCGSRTRLVMLSNATYPAFDPARPAVLSRRVVTGLLRGELGFRGVTISDTLAAPGVASPTTAIRASRAGVDILLYVDEQTSALAYRNVLRAARAGSLSSTAVRAAAARIDALPR
;
A
#
# COMPACT_ATOMS: atom_id res chain seq x y z
N MET A 1 0.21 -53.92 -36.34
CA MET A 1 0.54 -53.61 -37.75
C MET A 1 0.91 -52.15 -37.91
N ALA A 2 2.11 -51.89 -38.48
CA ALA A 2 2.68 -50.72 -39.17
C ALA A 2 2.78 -49.39 -38.38
N ARG A 3 3.87 -49.16 -37.86
CA ARG A 3 4.99 -48.22 -38.06
C ARG A 3 4.83 -47.23 -39.23
N ARG A 4 5.02 -45.90 -38.95
CA ARG A 4 5.88 -45.05 -39.81
C ARG A 4 6.49 -43.88 -38.97
N ARG A 5 7.81 -43.86 -38.95
CA ARG A 5 8.71 -42.76 -38.53
C ARG A 5 8.89 -41.78 -39.70
N ARG A 6 9.19 -40.52 -39.40
CA ARG A 6 10.06 -39.57 -40.16
C ARG A 6 10.02 -38.26 -39.41
N ALA A 7 11.05 -37.49 -39.20
CA ALA A 7 12.47 -37.42 -39.37
C ALA A 7 12.84 -35.93 -39.17
N LEU A 8 13.99 -35.71 -38.56
CA LEU A 8 14.65 -34.44 -38.23
C LEU A 8 14.66 -33.38 -39.36
N GLY A 9 14.72 -32.09 -38.96
CA GLY A 9 15.25 -30.99 -39.75
C GLY A 9 15.90 -29.95 -38.85
N LEU A 10 17.22 -30.05 -38.63
CA LEU A 10 18.08 -28.97 -38.13
C LEU A 10 18.29 -27.95 -39.25
N LEU A 11 18.21 -26.67 -38.94
CA LEU A 11 18.75 -25.58 -39.76
C LEU A 11 19.62 -24.69 -38.87
N ALA A 12 20.93 -24.80 -39.06
CA ALA A 12 21.95 -23.90 -38.59
C ALA A 12 22.05 -22.71 -39.56
N VAL A 13 22.09 -21.47 -39.05
CA VAL A 13 22.45 -20.29 -39.84
C VAL A 13 23.69 -19.66 -39.21
N GLY A 14 24.74 -19.63 -40.05
CA GLY A 14 26.08 -19.16 -39.70
C GLY A 14 26.19 -17.64 -39.66
N VAL A 15 27.13 -17.19 -38.83
CA VAL A 15 27.55 -15.80 -38.69
C VAL A 15 28.68 -15.54 -39.71
N LEU A 16 28.52 -14.53 -40.55
CA LEU A 16 29.57 -13.97 -41.40
C LEU A 16 30.17 -12.73 -40.75
N VAL A 17 31.44 -12.77 -40.41
CA VAL A 17 32.29 -11.66 -40.00
C VAL A 17 32.98 -11.12 -41.25
N ALA A 18 32.75 -9.85 -41.58
CA ALA A 18 33.50 -9.14 -42.61
C ALA A 18 34.43 -8.13 -41.91
N GLY A 19 35.73 -8.40 -42.01
CA GLY A 19 36.79 -7.49 -41.67
C GLY A 19 37.11 -6.55 -42.83
N ALA A 20 37.28 -5.27 -42.56
CA ALA A 20 37.86 -4.32 -43.49
C ALA A 20 39.15 -3.73 -42.91
N LEU A 21 40.24 -4.02 -43.60
CA LEU A 21 41.58 -3.44 -43.40
C LEU A 21 41.63 -2.13 -44.23
N VAL A 22 42.04 -1.00 -43.64
CA VAL A 22 42.41 0.21 -44.40
C VAL A 22 43.77 0.70 -43.96
N ALA A 23 44.58 0.93 -44.94
CA ALA A 23 46.00 1.25 -44.91
C ALA A 23 46.29 2.71 -44.46
N LEU A 24 47.48 2.82 -43.87
CA LEU A 24 48.13 4.09 -43.51
C LEU A 24 48.68 4.81 -44.75
N THR A 25 48.43 6.14 -44.83
CA THR A 25 49.30 7.06 -45.58
C THR A 25 49.61 8.28 -44.74
N GLU A 26 50.90 8.51 -44.57
CA GLU A 26 51.49 9.69 -43.94
C GLU A 26 51.33 10.94 -44.83
N GLY A 27 51.10 12.10 -44.18
CA GLY A 27 51.09 13.42 -44.85
C GLY A 27 51.26 14.52 -43.81
N SER A 28 52.37 15.24 -43.95
CA SER A 28 53.01 16.22 -43.07
C SER A 28 52.23 17.50 -42.83
N ASN A 29 52.51 18.10 -41.66
CA ASN A 29 52.06 19.38 -41.05
C ASN A 29 52.11 20.63 -41.98
N PRO A 30 51.38 21.75 -41.62
CA PRO A 30 51.95 22.68 -40.64
C PRO A 30 50.97 23.27 -39.62
N ILE A 31 51.58 23.75 -38.57
CA ILE A 31 51.13 24.41 -37.35
C ILE A 31 50.29 25.70 -37.67
N SER A 32 49.16 25.87 -36.98
CA SER A 32 48.61 27.20 -36.66
C SER A 32 47.78 27.20 -35.39
N GLU A 33 48.04 28.15 -34.57
CA GLU A 33 47.68 28.64 -33.25
C GLU A 33 46.22 28.41 -32.73
N SER A 34 46.28 28.17 -31.39
CA SER A 34 45.37 28.74 -30.37
C SER A 34 43.88 28.65 -30.55
N GLY A 35 43.31 27.58 -30.00
CA GLY A 35 41.90 27.51 -29.58
C GLY A 35 41.79 26.97 -28.16
N ARG A 36 41.50 27.86 -27.18
CA ARG A 36 41.15 27.50 -25.80
C ARG A 36 40.11 26.38 -25.82
N PRO A 37 40.25 25.31 -25.02
CA PRO A 37 39.17 24.37 -24.85
C PRO A 37 38.03 25.09 -24.13
N ALA A 38 36.88 25.21 -24.80
CA ALA A 38 35.64 25.58 -24.17
C ALA A 38 35.32 24.52 -23.11
N SER A 39 35.42 24.89 -21.84
CA SER A 39 34.91 24.11 -20.72
C SER A 39 33.42 23.86 -20.96
N SER A 40 33.07 22.69 -21.49
CA SER A 40 31.71 22.16 -21.44
C SER A 40 31.43 21.79 -19.98
N THR A 41 30.98 22.76 -19.18
CA THR A 41 30.32 22.49 -17.93
C THR A 41 29.01 21.80 -18.26
N ALA A 42 29.03 20.45 -18.20
CA ALA A 42 27.80 19.67 -18.15
C ALA A 42 26.90 20.29 -17.06
N PRO A 43 25.61 20.49 -17.31
CA PRO A 43 24.73 21.04 -16.31
C PRO A 43 24.77 20.10 -15.09
N ALA A 44 25.24 20.63 -13.96
CA ALA A 44 25.21 19.93 -12.68
C ALA A 44 23.78 19.39 -12.49
N ASP A 45 23.70 18.09 -12.30
CA ASP A 45 22.45 17.36 -12.02
C ASP A 45 21.77 18.09 -10.83
N ARG A 46 20.79 18.93 -11.12
CA ARG A 46 20.03 19.66 -10.08
C ARG A 46 19.22 18.60 -9.35
N GLN A 47 19.81 18.00 -8.31
CA GLN A 47 19.06 17.14 -7.39
C GLN A 47 17.80 17.90 -6.98
N ALA A 48 16.65 17.36 -7.36
CA ALA A 48 15.36 17.96 -7.05
C ALA A 48 15.26 18.19 -5.54
N ALA A 49 14.89 19.41 -5.14
CA ALA A 49 14.79 19.78 -3.74
C ALA A 49 13.89 18.78 -3.00
N PRO A 50 14.26 18.35 -1.80
CA PRO A 50 13.52 17.33 -1.06
C PRO A 50 12.09 17.80 -0.79
N LEU A 51 11.12 16.87 -0.88
CA LEU A 51 9.70 17.15 -0.65
C LEU A 51 9.51 17.95 0.66
N PRO A 52 8.83 19.12 0.64
CA PRO A 52 8.58 19.90 1.85
C PRO A 52 7.95 19.07 2.95
N LEU A 53 8.41 19.21 4.19
CA LEU A 53 7.98 18.37 5.32
C LEU A 53 6.47 18.42 5.55
N THR A 54 5.84 19.58 5.34
CA THR A 54 4.37 19.75 5.38
C THR A 54 3.65 18.82 4.42
N ARG A 55 4.15 18.70 3.20
CA ARG A 55 3.58 17.80 2.17
C ARG A 55 3.92 16.34 2.47
N ALA A 56 5.15 16.05 2.92
CA ALA A 56 5.54 14.69 3.30
C ALA A 56 4.67 14.13 4.44
N VAL A 57 4.38 14.95 5.47
CA VAL A 57 3.42 14.57 6.53
C VAL A 57 2.01 14.39 5.97
N GLY A 58 1.57 15.27 5.07
CA GLY A 58 0.25 15.16 4.46
C GLY A 58 0.05 13.87 3.66
N ARG A 59 1.09 13.36 2.96
CA ARG A 59 1.05 12.05 2.27
C ARG A 59 0.67 10.91 3.22
N LYS A 60 1.10 11.00 4.47
CA LYS A 60 0.85 9.98 5.49
C LYS A 60 -0.58 9.99 6.04
N ILE A 61 -1.37 11.03 5.81
CA ILE A 61 -2.71 11.16 6.41
C ILE A 61 -3.76 10.61 5.44
N MET A 62 -4.49 9.58 5.88
CA MET A 62 -5.73 9.12 5.27
C MET A 62 -6.89 9.44 6.21
N THR A 63 -7.95 10.05 5.68
CA THR A 63 -9.12 10.48 6.46
C THR A 63 -10.42 10.01 5.82
N ALA A 64 -11.48 9.85 6.62
CA ALA A 64 -12.81 9.67 6.05
C ALA A 64 -13.38 10.99 5.51
N MET A 65 -14.35 10.86 4.63
CA MET A 65 -15.19 11.95 4.14
C MET A 65 -16.52 11.90 4.90
N ALA A 66 -16.93 13.03 5.49
CA ALA A 66 -18.25 13.14 6.10
C ALA A 66 -19.33 13.29 5.01
N GLY A 67 -20.42 12.48 5.11
CA GLY A 67 -21.56 12.53 4.19
C GLY A 67 -21.22 12.15 2.75
N THR A 68 -22.06 12.57 1.80
CA THR A 68 -21.99 12.16 0.39
C THR A 68 -21.12 13.05 -0.50
N PHE A 69 -20.65 14.19 0.04
CA PHE A 69 -19.83 15.16 -0.69
C PHE A 69 -18.77 15.80 0.22
N PRO A 70 -17.53 16.05 -0.26
CA PRO A 70 -16.46 16.57 0.59
C PRO A 70 -16.76 17.98 1.10
N SER A 71 -16.52 18.20 2.39
CA SER A 71 -16.65 19.50 3.05
C SER A 71 -15.71 20.54 2.41
N ARG A 72 -16.00 21.84 2.63
CA ARG A 72 -15.07 22.92 2.24
C ARG A 72 -13.72 22.75 2.96
N SER A 73 -13.76 22.37 4.23
CA SER A 73 -12.57 22.11 5.06
C SER A 73 -11.71 21.01 4.48
N LEU A 74 -12.29 19.84 4.14
CA LEU A 74 -11.56 18.72 3.56
C LEU A 74 -10.90 19.12 2.24
N ARG A 75 -11.64 19.77 1.31
CA ARG A 75 -11.07 20.24 0.05
C ARG A 75 -9.92 21.21 0.25
N ALA A 76 -10.04 22.14 1.20
CA ALA A 76 -8.98 23.09 1.54
C ALA A 76 -7.73 22.38 2.11
N ARG A 77 -7.90 21.36 2.97
CA ARG A 77 -6.79 20.52 3.48
C ARG A 77 -6.11 19.74 2.35
N VAL A 78 -6.89 19.13 1.47
CA VAL A 78 -6.38 18.43 0.28
C VAL A 78 -5.56 19.38 -0.60
N ARG A 79 -6.09 20.58 -0.91
CA ARG A 79 -5.38 21.58 -1.70
C ARG A 79 -4.06 22.01 -1.06
N ARG A 80 -4.03 22.16 0.28
CA ARG A 80 -2.78 22.48 1.01
C ARG A 80 -1.81 21.29 1.15
N GLY A 81 -2.16 20.10 0.63
CA GLY A 81 -1.33 18.90 0.73
C GLY A 81 -1.25 18.32 2.15
N GLN A 82 -2.30 18.48 2.96
CA GLN A 82 -2.40 17.98 4.34
C GLN A 82 -3.09 16.61 4.43
N VAL A 83 -3.53 16.05 3.30
CA VAL A 83 -4.22 14.76 3.17
C VAL A 83 -3.68 14.05 1.95
N GLY A 84 -3.23 12.81 2.10
CA GLY A 84 -2.72 11.94 1.06
C GLY A 84 -3.73 10.92 0.55
N GLY A 85 -4.77 10.61 1.34
CA GLY A 85 -5.82 9.68 0.97
C GLY A 85 -7.16 9.94 1.66
N VAL A 86 -8.21 9.41 1.06
CA VAL A 86 -9.58 9.43 1.62
C VAL A 86 -10.15 8.02 1.58
N ILE A 87 -10.64 7.54 2.74
CA ILE A 87 -11.39 6.29 2.85
C ILE A 87 -12.88 6.59 2.73
N LEU A 88 -13.59 5.72 2.01
CA LEU A 88 -15.03 5.79 1.77
C LEU A 88 -15.75 4.71 2.56
N PHE A 89 -16.85 5.09 3.21
CA PHE A 89 -17.76 4.19 3.92
C PHE A 89 -19.13 4.13 3.23
N GLY A 90 -20.02 3.24 3.67
CA GLY A 90 -21.37 3.10 3.11
C GLY A 90 -22.14 4.44 2.99
N PRO A 91 -22.15 5.32 4.00
CA PRO A 91 -22.80 6.63 3.92
C PRO A 91 -22.27 7.59 2.84
N ASN A 92 -21.06 7.34 2.31
CA ASN A 92 -20.52 8.13 1.20
C ASN A 92 -21.05 7.67 -0.17
N VAL A 93 -21.60 6.43 -0.25
CA VAL A 93 -22.08 5.84 -1.50
C VAL A 93 -23.40 6.50 -1.91
N SER A 94 -23.37 7.18 -3.05
CA SER A 94 -24.52 7.90 -3.60
C SER A 94 -24.35 8.03 -5.12
N PRO A 95 -25.41 8.41 -5.87
CA PRO A 95 -25.27 8.72 -7.30
C PRO A 95 -24.21 9.81 -7.59
N ARG A 96 -23.87 10.64 -6.60
CA ARG A 96 -22.88 11.71 -6.72
C ARG A 96 -21.47 11.30 -6.33
N LEU A 97 -21.20 10.04 -5.97
CA LEU A 97 -19.87 9.57 -5.52
C LEU A 97 -18.75 9.93 -6.51
N GLY A 98 -18.97 9.72 -7.81
CA GLY A 98 -17.99 10.08 -8.84
C GLY A 98 -17.68 11.59 -8.88
N GLN A 99 -18.68 12.45 -8.64
CA GLN A 99 -18.51 13.91 -8.56
C GLN A 99 -17.76 14.31 -7.28
N ALA A 100 -18.03 13.64 -6.14
CA ALA A 100 -17.33 13.84 -4.87
C ALA A 100 -15.84 13.53 -5.00
N ILE A 101 -15.51 12.35 -5.55
CA ILE A 101 -14.11 11.94 -5.82
C ILE A 101 -13.44 12.93 -6.79
N ALA A 102 -14.11 13.30 -7.88
CA ALA A 102 -13.58 14.27 -8.84
C ALA A 102 -13.30 15.64 -8.18
N SER A 103 -14.15 16.10 -7.25
CA SER A 103 -13.95 17.33 -6.48
C SER A 103 -12.69 17.27 -5.61
N LEU A 104 -12.45 16.14 -4.93
CA LEU A 104 -11.24 15.90 -4.13
C LEU A 104 -9.98 15.90 -5.02
N GLN A 105 -10.03 15.19 -6.14
CA GLN A 105 -8.90 15.11 -7.07
C GLN A 105 -8.59 16.46 -7.73
N ARG A 106 -9.62 17.28 -8.05
CA ARG A 106 -9.42 18.67 -8.51
C ARG A 106 -8.74 19.52 -7.44
N ALA A 107 -9.15 19.39 -6.18
CA ALA A 107 -8.51 20.11 -5.07
C ALA A 107 -7.02 19.72 -4.90
N ALA A 108 -6.69 18.44 -5.04
CA ALA A 108 -5.30 17.98 -5.01
C ALA A 108 -4.47 18.62 -6.15
N ARG A 109 -4.96 18.52 -7.39
CA ARG A 109 -4.28 19.14 -8.55
C ARG A 109 -4.11 20.65 -8.40
N ALA A 110 -5.15 21.36 -7.95
CA ALA A 110 -5.09 22.81 -7.75
C ALA A 110 -4.07 23.24 -6.68
N GLY A 111 -3.66 22.33 -5.80
CA GLY A 111 -2.59 22.52 -4.81
C GLY A 111 -1.22 22.04 -5.28
N GLY A 112 -1.07 21.55 -6.52
CA GLY A 112 0.16 20.92 -7.00
C GLY A 112 0.50 19.64 -6.22
N ASN A 113 -0.52 18.89 -5.76
CA ASN A 113 -0.35 17.60 -5.09
C ASN A 113 -0.64 16.46 -6.06
N PRO A 114 -0.01 15.28 -5.91
CA PRO A 114 -0.39 14.09 -6.65
C PRO A 114 -1.85 13.71 -6.38
N PRO A 115 -2.44 12.89 -7.25
CA PRO A 115 -3.77 12.33 -7.00
C PRO A 115 -3.84 11.63 -5.66
N LEU A 116 -4.97 11.75 -4.96
CA LEU A 116 -5.20 11.09 -3.69
C LEU A 116 -5.34 9.58 -3.86
N LEU A 117 -4.97 8.84 -2.83
CA LEU A 117 -5.47 7.49 -2.62
C LEU A 117 -6.96 7.58 -2.25
N ILE A 118 -7.81 6.91 -3.01
CA ILE A 118 -9.23 6.76 -2.69
C ILE A 118 -9.43 5.32 -2.31
N ALA A 119 -9.68 5.07 -1.03
CA ALA A 119 -9.74 3.74 -0.44
C ALA A 119 -11.17 3.34 -0.06
N VAL A 120 -11.42 2.03 -0.04
CA VAL A 120 -12.68 1.44 0.40
C VAL A 120 -12.42 0.05 1.00
N ASP A 121 -13.31 -0.43 1.87
CA ASP A 121 -13.38 -1.84 2.26
C ASP A 121 -14.36 -2.56 1.33
N GLN A 122 -13.86 -3.30 0.37
CA GLN A 122 -14.65 -4.07 -0.58
C GLN A 122 -14.22 -5.55 -0.51
N GLU A 123 -14.32 -6.13 0.70
CA GLU A 123 -13.87 -7.51 1.00
C GLU A 123 -14.79 -8.56 0.37
N GLY A 124 -16.08 -8.24 0.28
CA GLY A 124 -17.17 -9.16 -0.04
C GLY A 124 -17.99 -9.53 1.20
N GLY A 125 -19.15 -10.18 0.98
CA GLY A 125 -20.02 -10.58 2.09
C GLY A 125 -20.47 -9.39 2.93
N GLU A 126 -20.20 -9.46 4.25
CA GLU A 126 -20.64 -8.47 5.23
C GLU A 126 -19.91 -7.12 5.07
N VAL A 127 -18.64 -7.13 4.68
CA VAL A 127 -17.83 -5.93 4.50
C VAL A 127 -17.67 -5.59 3.03
N LYS A 128 -18.69 -4.91 2.51
CA LYS A 128 -18.83 -4.55 1.11
C LYS A 128 -19.54 -3.20 1.01
N ARG A 129 -18.76 -2.11 0.86
CA ARG A 129 -19.30 -0.74 0.94
C ARG A 129 -20.14 -0.39 -0.29
N LEU A 130 -19.69 -0.80 -1.48
CA LEU A 130 -20.45 -0.66 -2.72
C LEU A 130 -21.21 -1.96 -2.97
N ARG A 131 -22.38 -2.12 -2.36
CA ARG A 131 -23.12 -3.37 -2.26
C ARG A 131 -23.48 -4.01 -3.60
N SER A 132 -23.71 -3.23 -4.66
CA SER A 132 -24.06 -3.70 -6.01
C SER A 132 -22.86 -4.11 -6.85
N LEU A 133 -21.62 -3.90 -6.37
CA LEU A 133 -20.40 -4.24 -7.12
C LEU A 133 -19.82 -5.58 -6.67
N PRO A 134 -18.92 -6.21 -7.46
CA PRO A 134 -18.10 -7.32 -6.98
C PRO A 134 -17.31 -6.94 -5.71
N PRO A 135 -16.85 -7.96 -4.94
CA PRO A 135 -16.97 -9.38 -5.20
C PRO A 135 -18.40 -9.90 -4.93
N SER A 136 -18.80 -10.97 -5.63
CA SER A 136 -20.12 -11.57 -5.46
C SER A 136 -20.21 -12.48 -4.24
N ARG A 137 -19.07 -13.02 -3.80
CA ARG A 137 -18.94 -13.97 -2.69
C ARG A 137 -18.32 -13.33 -1.47
N ALA A 138 -18.64 -13.89 -0.29
CA ALA A 138 -17.84 -13.63 0.91
C ALA A 138 -16.50 -14.38 0.82
N PRO A 139 -15.41 -13.89 1.46
CA PRO A 139 -14.11 -14.57 1.46
C PRO A 139 -14.18 -16.06 1.85
N ALA A 140 -14.98 -16.42 2.87
CA ALA A 140 -15.18 -17.81 3.29
C ALA A 140 -15.79 -18.74 2.19
N GLN A 141 -16.36 -18.16 1.15
CA GLN A 141 -16.94 -18.88 0.01
C GLN A 141 -16.01 -18.93 -1.21
N MET A 142 -14.81 -18.33 -1.10
CA MET A 142 -13.84 -18.27 -2.18
C MET A 142 -12.74 -19.31 -1.98
N THR A 143 -12.37 -19.98 -3.05
CA THR A 143 -11.14 -20.78 -3.15
C THR A 143 -10.08 -19.98 -3.89
N ALA A 144 -8.85 -20.48 -3.93
CA ALA A 144 -7.78 -19.86 -4.73
C ALA A 144 -8.18 -19.68 -6.21
N ALA A 145 -8.95 -20.63 -6.76
CA ALA A 145 -9.40 -20.58 -8.16
C ALA A 145 -10.45 -19.49 -8.41
N THR A 146 -11.29 -19.17 -7.42
CA THR A 146 -12.35 -18.16 -7.56
C THR A 146 -11.93 -16.78 -7.06
N ALA A 147 -11.01 -16.70 -6.10
CA ALA A 147 -10.57 -15.44 -5.50
C ALA A 147 -9.88 -14.49 -6.51
N GLY A 148 -9.07 -15.03 -7.42
CA GLY A 148 -8.43 -14.24 -8.47
C GLY A 148 -9.42 -13.53 -9.41
N PRO A 149 -10.33 -14.25 -10.04
CA PRO A 149 -11.42 -13.66 -10.85
C PRO A 149 -12.29 -12.66 -10.07
N GLU A 150 -12.68 -12.95 -8.81
CA GLU A 150 -13.44 -12.02 -7.97
C GLU A 150 -12.63 -10.75 -7.67
N GLY A 151 -11.34 -10.88 -7.38
CA GLY A 151 -10.44 -9.73 -7.17
C GLY A 151 -10.31 -8.88 -8.44
N ALA A 152 -10.15 -9.48 -9.62
CA ALA A 152 -10.05 -8.77 -10.88
C ALA A 152 -11.36 -8.02 -11.21
N ALA A 153 -12.51 -8.67 -11.06
CA ALA A 153 -13.82 -8.04 -11.27
C ALA A 153 -14.04 -6.89 -10.28
N THR A 154 -13.66 -7.08 -9.01
CA THR A 154 -13.71 -6.02 -7.98
C THR A 154 -12.82 -4.84 -8.38
N GLY A 155 -11.58 -5.10 -8.76
CA GLY A 155 -10.65 -4.07 -9.19
C GLY A 155 -11.16 -3.25 -10.38
N GLN A 156 -11.68 -3.91 -11.41
CA GLN A 156 -12.29 -3.25 -12.57
C GLN A 156 -13.48 -2.36 -12.17
N ALA A 157 -14.37 -2.87 -11.33
CA ALA A 157 -15.53 -2.15 -10.85
C ALA A 157 -15.17 -0.92 -9.99
N LEU A 158 -14.16 -1.05 -9.12
CA LEU A 158 -13.64 0.05 -8.32
C LEU A 158 -12.94 1.10 -9.18
N ARG A 159 -12.11 0.67 -10.13
CA ARG A 159 -11.40 1.54 -11.05
C ARG A 159 -12.35 2.38 -11.91
N ALA A 160 -13.43 1.79 -12.41
CA ALA A 160 -14.48 2.49 -13.14
C ALA A 160 -15.13 3.61 -12.31
N ARG A 161 -15.06 3.54 -10.98
CA ARG A 161 -15.55 4.55 -10.03
C ARG A 161 -14.46 5.46 -9.49
N ARG A 162 -13.24 5.41 -10.08
CA ARG A 162 -12.08 6.22 -9.68
C ARG A 162 -11.59 5.92 -8.25
N ILE A 163 -11.86 4.72 -7.75
CA ILE A 163 -11.33 4.17 -6.49
C ILE A 163 -10.09 3.38 -6.87
N ASN A 164 -8.96 3.66 -6.22
CA ASN A 164 -7.65 3.13 -6.60
C ASN A 164 -6.99 2.29 -5.47
N THR A 165 -7.67 2.10 -4.36
CA THR A 165 -7.16 1.31 -3.23
C THR A 165 -8.31 0.53 -2.61
N ASP A 166 -8.13 -0.77 -2.43
CA ASP A 166 -9.02 -1.62 -1.66
C ASP A 166 -8.32 -2.09 -0.38
N LEU A 167 -8.97 -1.86 0.75
CA LEU A 167 -8.52 -2.37 2.05
C LEU A 167 -8.94 -3.84 2.18
N ALA A 168 -8.56 -4.64 1.20
CA ALA A 168 -8.78 -6.07 1.04
C ALA A 168 -7.58 -6.68 0.27
N PRO A 169 -7.36 -7.99 0.42
CA PRO A 169 -8.12 -8.99 1.15
C PRO A 169 -7.79 -9.10 2.64
N VAL A 170 -8.71 -9.74 3.39
CA VAL A 170 -8.44 -10.22 4.76
C VAL A 170 -7.53 -11.44 4.68
N ALA A 171 -6.33 -11.32 5.23
CA ALA A 171 -5.31 -12.36 5.25
C ALA A 171 -5.22 -13.08 6.60
N ASP A 172 -6.17 -12.80 7.50
CA ASP A 172 -6.23 -13.40 8.83
C ASP A 172 -6.65 -14.86 8.74
N VAL A 173 -5.88 -15.77 9.37
CA VAL A 173 -6.20 -17.19 9.50
C VAL A 173 -7.21 -17.37 10.62
N ASN A 174 -8.42 -17.82 10.33
CA ASN A 174 -9.55 -17.82 11.26
C ASN A 174 -9.55 -19.04 12.20
N HIS A 175 -9.28 -18.82 13.46
CA HIS A 175 -9.35 -19.82 14.53
C HIS A 175 -10.61 -19.61 15.41
N GLY A 176 -11.78 -19.38 14.80
CA GLY A 176 -13.02 -19.06 15.49
C GLY A 176 -13.11 -17.61 15.96
N SER A 177 -12.53 -16.69 15.20
CA SER A 177 -12.51 -15.26 15.50
C SER A 177 -13.83 -14.57 15.14
N PHE A 178 -13.97 -13.30 15.60
CA PHE A 178 -15.08 -12.41 15.24
C PHE A 178 -15.15 -12.09 13.72
N LEU A 179 -14.10 -12.41 12.98
CA LEU A 179 -14.03 -12.15 11.52
C LEU A 179 -15.03 -13.01 10.73
N GLY A 180 -15.39 -14.20 11.22
CA GLY A 180 -16.40 -15.03 10.60
C GLY A 180 -16.16 -15.26 9.10
N SER A 181 -17.14 -14.91 8.28
CA SER A 181 -17.13 -15.07 6.81
C SER A 181 -16.13 -14.14 6.07
N ARG A 182 -15.52 -13.19 6.76
CA ARG A 182 -14.50 -12.30 6.21
C ARG A 182 -13.15 -12.97 5.96
N SER A 183 -12.85 -14.11 6.60
CA SER A 183 -11.63 -14.88 6.37
C SER A 183 -11.85 -15.96 5.31
N PHE A 184 -10.81 -16.31 4.56
CA PHE A 184 -10.80 -17.40 3.60
C PHE A 184 -10.76 -18.81 4.26
N GLY A 185 -10.56 -18.90 5.57
CA GLY A 185 -10.55 -20.17 6.30
C GLY A 185 -9.58 -20.22 7.47
N SER A 186 -9.38 -21.46 7.97
CA SER A 186 -8.56 -21.74 9.17
C SER A 186 -7.20 -22.39 8.86
N ASP A 187 -6.95 -22.79 7.62
CA ASP A 187 -5.66 -23.29 7.16
C ASP A 187 -4.80 -22.15 6.61
N PRO A 188 -3.58 -21.89 7.14
CA PRO A 188 -2.72 -20.81 6.69
C PRO A 188 -2.35 -20.87 5.21
N GLY A 189 -2.18 -22.08 4.65
CA GLY A 189 -1.84 -22.28 3.25
C GLY A 189 -3.01 -21.97 2.32
N VAL A 190 -4.22 -22.37 2.69
CA VAL A 190 -5.45 -22.07 1.96
C VAL A 190 -5.73 -20.56 1.97
N VAL A 191 -5.65 -19.92 3.15
CA VAL A 191 -5.80 -18.46 3.29
C VAL A 191 -4.76 -17.72 2.44
N ALA A 192 -3.50 -18.17 2.48
CA ALA A 192 -2.44 -17.58 1.67
C ALA A 192 -2.73 -17.68 0.17
N GLN A 193 -3.15 -18.85 -0.32
CA GLN A 193 -3.46 -19.04 -1.73
C GLN A 193 -4.60 -18.13 -2.20
N ALA A 194 -5.71 -18.08 -1.47
CA ALA A 194 -6.88 -17.31 -1.84
C ALA A 194 -6.62 -15.79 -1.68
N ALA A 195 -6.02 -15.34 -0.58
CA ALA A 195 -5.68 -13.94 -0.37
C ALA A 195 -4.69 -13.42 -1.41
N CYS A 196 -3.65 -14.20 -1.75
CA CYS A 196 -2.72 -13.82 -2.82
C CYS A 196 -3.43 -13.68 -4.17
N ALA A 197 -4.27 -14.65 -4.54
CA ALA A 197 -5.01 -14.62 -5.79
C ALA A 197 -5.94 -13.40 -5.88
N PHE A 198 -6.68 -13.10 -4.81
CA PHE A 198 -7.55 -11.92 -4.75
C PHE A 198 -6.75 -10.61 -4.88
N ALA A 199 -5.62 -10.49 -4.15
CA ALA A 199 -4.76 -9.33 -4.23
C ALA A 199 -4.16 -9.13 -5.63
N ASP A 200 -3.69 -10.20 -6.27
CA ASP A 200 -3.18 -10.18 -7.63
C ASP A 200 -4.27 -9.75 -8.63
N GLY A 201 -5.49 -10.25 -8.45
CA GLY A 201 -6.66 -9.84 -9.25
C GLY A 201 -6.96 -8.35 -9.12
N LEU A 202 -7.03 -7.79 -7.90
CA LEU A 202 -7.19 -6.35 -7.68
C LEU A 202 -6.09 -5.53 -8.39
N GLN A 203 -4.84 -5.97 -8.23
CA GLN A 203 -3.68 -5.24 -8.74
C GLN A 203 -3.55 -5.32 -10.26
N SER A 204 -4.01 -6.40 -10.89
CA SER A 204 -4.06 -6.53 -12.35
C SER A 204 -5.00 -5.48 -12.99
N ALA A 205 -6.05 -5.08 -12.26
CA ALA A 205 -6.96 -4.00 -12.66
C ALA A 205 -6.46 -2.59 -12.28
N GLY A 206 -5.25 -2.46 -11.73
CA GLY A 206 -4.68 -1.18 -11.32
C GLY A 206 -5.17 -0.64 -9.97
N VAL A 207 -5.83 -1.44 -9.14
CA VAL A 207 -6.24 -1.10 -7.77
C VAL A 207 -5.20 -1.61 -6.78
N ASN A 208 -4.82 -0.81 -5.79
CA ASN A 208 -3.89 -1.21 -4.75
C ASN A 208 -4.58 -2.15 -3.77
N ALA A 209 -4.11 -3.39 -3.66
CA ALA A 209 -4.57 -4.36 -2.66
C ALA A 209 -3.89 -4.14 -1.31
N THR A 210 -4.58 -4.47 -0.21
CA THR A 210 -4.10 -4.34 1.16
C THR A 210 -4.32 -5.63 1.94
N LEU A 211 -3.27 -6.38 2.25
CA LEU A 211 -3.37 -7.53 3.15
C LEU A 211 -3.63 -7.05 4.58
N LYS A 212 -4.59 -7.64 5.28
CA LYS A 212 -4.96 -7.24 6.65
C LYS A 212 -5.41 -8.41 7.53
N HIS A 213 -5.18 -8.32 8.83
CA HIS A 213 -4.62 -7.25 9.67
C HIS A 213 -3.32 -7.76 10.33
N PHE A 214 -2.19 -7.38 9.84
CA PHE A 214 -0.87 -7.90 10.26
C PHE A 214 -0.61 -7.66 11.77
N PRO A 215 -0.13 -8.66 12.54
CA PRO A 215 0.30 -10.00 12.15
C PRO A 215 -0.83 -11.06 12.10
N GLY A 216 -2.08 -10.73 12.40
CA GLY A 216 -3.24 -11.60 12.26
C GLY A 216 -4.26 -11.45 13.39
N LEU A 217 -5.52 -11.17 13.08
CA LEU A 217 -6.64 -11.06 14.05
C LEU A 217 -7.44 -12.36 14.19
N GLY A 218 -7.08 -13.42 13.46
CA GLY A 218 -7.89 -14.64 13.41
C GLY A 218 -7.97 -15.46 14.70
N ARG A 219 -7.27 -15.05 15.78
CA ARG A 219 -7.28 -15.73 17.09
C ARG A 219 -8.03 -14.97 18.18
N THR A 220 -8.73 -13.90 17.87
CA THR A 220 -9.52 -13.15 18.86
C THR A 220 -11.00 -13.15 18.53
N ARG A 221 -11.85 -13.23 19.53
CA ARG A 221 -13.31 -13.04 19.42
C ARG A 221 -13.72 -11.57 19.60
N SER A 222 -12.80 -10.73 20.04
CA SER A 222 -13.05 -9.31 20.32
C SER A 222 -12.63 -8.44 19.12
N ASN A 223 -13.48 -7.50 18.76
CA ASN A 223 -13.19 -6.52 17.71
C ASN A 223 -12.31 -5.39 18.25
N THR A 224 -11.19 -5.12 17.60
CA THR A 224 -10.24 -4.05 17.93
C THR A 224 -10.81 -2.63 17.77
N ASP A 225 -11.90 -2.48 17.03
CA ASP A 225 -12.60 -1.19 16.89
C ASP A 225 -13.41 -0.82 18.15
N LEU A 226 -13.71 -1.81 19.01
CA LEU A 226 -14.52 -1.62 20.20
C LEU A 226 -13.70 -1.50 21.49
N GLY A 227 -12.43 -1.89 21.47
CA GLY A 227 -11.58 -1.84 22.66
C GLY A 227 -10.18 -2.38 22.45
N ALA A 228 -9.38 -2.38 23.55
CA ALA A 228 -8.07 -2.98 23.56
C ALA A 228 -8.19 -4.51 23.50
N VAL A 229 -7.41 -5.14 22.63
CA VAL A 229 -7.39 -6.59 22.43
C VAL A 229 -5.97 -7.12 22.61
N THR A 230 -5.83 -8.23 23.34
CA THR A 230 -4.57 -8.97 23.46
C THR A 230 -4.73 -10.38 22.93
N ILE A 231 -3.83 -10.81 22.04
CA ILE A 231 -3.78 -12.14 21.45
C ILE A 231 -2.61 -12.89 22.09
N GLY A 232 -2.91 -13.69 23.11
CA GLY A 232 -1.94 -14.42 23.96
C GLY A 232 -1.45 -15.75 23.37
N ALA A 233 -1.57 -15.95 22.06
CA ALA A 233 -1.08 -17.17 21.41
C ALA A 233 0.45 -17.25 21.42
N SER A 234 0.97 -18.51 21.36
CA SER A 234 2.42 -18.75 21.33
C SER A 234 3.06 -18.16 20.08
N ALA A 235 4.37 -17.88 20.15
CA ALA A 235 5.13 -17.38 19.01
C ALA A 235 5.06 -18.35 17.80
N ALA A 236 5.09 -19.66 18.05
CA ALA A 236 4.99 -20.68 17.00
C ALA A 236 3.63 -20.62 16.29
N ALA A 237 2.51 -20.52 17.04
CA ALA A 237 1.17 -20.42 16.49
C ALA A 237 0.98 -19.12 15.67
N LEU A 238 1.46 -17.99 16.20
CA LEU A 238 1.40 -16.72 15.47
C LEU A 238 2.28 -16.72 14.21
N ARG A 239 3.44 -17.39 14.24
CA ARG A 239 4.32 -17.53 13.07
C ARG A 239 3.70 -18.38 11.97
N ALA A 240 2.88 -19.37 12.28
CA ALA A 240 2.11 -20.13 11.29
C ALA A 240 1.09 -19.22 10.59
N ASP A 241 0.42 -18.33 11.32
CA ASP A 241 -0.56 -17.38 10.76
C ASP A 241 0.08 -16.30 9.88
N LEU A 242 1.41 -16.16 9.85
CA LEU A 242 2.12 -15.24 8.95
C LEU A 242 2.27 -15.77 7.52
N GLU A 243 1.85 -16.99 7.22
CA GLU A 243 2.00 -17.61 5.89
C GLU A 243 1.43 -16.74 4.74
N PRO A 244 0.23 -16.14 4.86
CA PRO A 244 -0.26 -15.22 3.83
C PRO A 244 0.67 -14.05 3.54
N TYR A 245 1.29 -13.49 4.56
CA TYR A 245 2.22 -12.36 4.41
C TYR A 245 3.58 -12.78 3.85
N ARG A 246 4.07 -13.99 4.18
CA ARG A 246 5.27 -14.57 3.55
C ARG A 246 5.06 -14.79 2.06
N ARG A 247 3.92 -15.35 1.70
CA ARG A 247 3.62 -15.77 0.33
C ARG A 247 3.31 -14.60 -0.60
N CYS A 248 2.53 -13.62 -0.14
CA CYS A 248 2.10 -12.51 -0.97
C CYS A 248 2.81 -11.19 -0.68
N GLY A 249 3.52 -11.04 0.44
CA GLY A 249 4.04 -9.76 0.89
C GLY A 249 4.95 -9.06 -0.12
N SER A 250 5.78 -9.81 -0.84
CA SER A 250 6.73 -9.24 -1.82
C SER A 250 6.04 -8.59 -3.03
N ARG A 251 4.81 -8.96 -3.34
CA ARG A 251 4.06 -8.48 -4.52
C ARG A 251 2.79 -7.70 -4.18
N THR A 252 2.34 -7.69 -2.91
CA THR A 252 1.22 -6.87 -2.47
C THR A 252 1.68 -5.46 -2.14
N ARG A 253 0.92 -4.46 -2.57
CA ARG A 253 1.33 -3.05 -2.45
C ARG A 253 1.18 -2.50 -1.04
N LEU A 254 0.14 -2.92 -0.29
CA LEU A 254 -0.07 -2.47 1.08
C LEU A 254 -0.27 -3.63 2.06
N VAL A 255 0.15 -3.37 3.31
CA VAL A 255 -0.17 -4.21 4.48
C VAL A 255 -0.73 -3.33 5.58
N MET A 256 -1.92 -3.69 6.10
CA MET A 256 -2.55 -3.00 7.22
C MET A 256 -2.14 -3.64 8.54
N LEU A 257 -1.73 -2.80 9.50
CA LEU A 257 -1.30 -3.17 10.84
C LEU A 257 -2.50 -3.28 11.78
N SER A 258 -2.55 -4.38 12.54
CA SER A 258 -3.55 -4.61 13.58
C SER A 258 -3.38 -3.67 14.79
N ASN A 259 -4.49 -3.31 15.42
CA ASN A 259 -4.54 -2.60 16.70
C ASN A 259 -4.45 -3.52 17.93
N ALA A 260 -4.37 -4.84 17.77
CA ALA A 260 -4.19 -5.79 18.87
C ALA A 260 -2.74 -5.83 19.37
N THR A 261 -2.57 -6.21 20.64
CA THR A 261 -1.28 -6.52 21.27
C THR A 261 -0.98 -8.01 21.13
N TYR A 262 0.27 -8.34 20.82
CA TYR A 262 0.76 -9.70 20.65
C TYR A 262 1.97 -9.91 21.58
N PRO A 263 1.77 -10.38 22.82
CA PRO A 263 2.85 -10.49 23.82
C PRO A 263 4.05 -11.29 23.35
N ALA A 264 3.85 -12.30 22.49
CA ALA A 264 4.93 -13.10 21.92
C ALA A 264 5.86 -12.30 20.98
N PHE A 265 5.42 -11.16 20.43
CA PHE A 265 6.23 -10.27 19.57
C PHE A 265 6.60 -8.96 20.28
N ASP A 266 5.64 -8.33 20.97
CA ASP A 266 5.85 -7.13 21.79
C ASP A 266 4.78 -7.08 22.89
N PRO A 267 5.13 -7.39 24.17
CA PRO A 267 4.15 -7.40 25.26
C PRO A 267 3.69 -5.99 25.68
N ALA A 268 4.42 -4.94 25.27
CA ALA A 268 4.18 -3.59 25.76
C ALA A 268 3.33 -2.72 24.81
N ARG A 269 3.11 -3.16 23.55
CA ARG A 269 2.50 -2.29 22.55
C ARG A 269 1.63 -3.06 21.56
N PRO A 270 0.49 -2.48 21.15
CA PRO A 270 -0.25 -2.94 19.97
C PRO A 270 0.65 -2.98 18.73
N ALA A 271 0.38 -3.92 17.81
CA ALA A 271 1.21 -4.15 16.63
C ALA A 271 1.47 -2.88 15.83
N VAL A 272 0.46 -2.05 15.60
CA VAL A 272 0.55 -0.76 14.87
C VAL A 272 1.51 0.25 15.52
N LEU A 273 1.76 0.13 16.83
CA LEU A 273 2.65 1.02 17.60
C LEU A 273 4.00 0.37 17.94
N SER A 274 4.21 -0.88 17.53
CA SER A 274 5.40 -1.67 17.83
C SER A 274 6.42 -1.62 16.71
N ARG A 275 7.59 -1.04 16.96
CA ARG A 275 8.71 -1.10 16.03
C ARG A 275 9.21 -2.55 15.82
N ARG A 276 9.10 -3.41 16.85
CA ARG A 276 9.44 -4.84 16.73
C ARG A 276 8.57 -5.53 15.70
N VAL A 277 7.27 -5.22 15.67
CA VAL A 277 6.32 -5.80 14.73
C VAL A 277 6.45 -5.15 13.34
N VAL A 278 6.38 -3.81 13.25
CA VAL A 278 6.33 -3.13 11.94
C VAL A 278 7.69 -3.18 11.23
N THR A 279 8.76 -2.78 11.93
CA THR A 279 10.09 -2.70 11.32
C THR A 279 10.84 -4.03 11.44
N GLY A 280 10.80 -4.68 12.60
CA GLY A 280 11.52 -5.92 12.86
C GLY A 280 10.89 -7.10 12.11
N LEU A 281 9.64 -7.45 12.43
CA LEU A 281 8.99 -8.62 11.88
C LEU A 281 8.56 -8.42 10.41
N LEU A 282 7.73 -7.40 10.12
CA LEU A 282 7.18 -7.23 8.77
C LEU A 282 8.25 -6.83 7.74
N ARG A 283 9.06 -5.79 8.03
CA ARG A 283 10.06 -5.32 7.07
C ARG A 283 11.38 -6.07 7.14
N GLY A 284 11.86 -6.41 8.34
CA GLY A 284 13.12 -7.09 8.56
C GLY A 284 13.04 -8.58 8.24
N GLU A 285 12.18 -9.32 8.94
CA GLU A 285 12.11 -10.78 8.82
C GLU A 285 11.34 -11.24 7.57
N LEU A 286 10.16 -10.63 7.31
CA LEU A 286 9.33 -11.01 6.14
C LEU A 286 9.70 -10.25 4.86
N GLY A 287 10.61 -9.28 4.92
CA GLY A 287 11.13 -8.57 3.75
C GLY A 287 10.15 -7.64 3.04
N PHE A 288 9.04 -7.23 3.68
CA PHE A 288 8.04 -6.35 3.06
C PHE A 288 8.62 -4.98 2.70
N ARG A 289 8.52 -4.58 1.44
CA ARG A 289 9.04 -3.30 0.92
C ARG A 289 7.94 -2.30 0.54
N GLY A 290 6.69 -2.75 0.48
CA GLY A 290 5.53 -1.92 0.14
C GLY A 290 5.16 -0.91 1.23
N VAL A 291 3.97 -0.35 1.10
CA VAL A 291 3.41 0.67 2.01
C VAL A 291 2.69 0.00 3.18
N THR A 292 3.01 0.42 4.39
CA THR A 292 2.27 0.04 5.59
C THR A 292 1.18 1.05 5.88
N ILE A 293 -0.02 0.58 6.21
CA ILE A 293 -1.14 1.41 6.65
C ILE A 293 -1.59 0.96 8.04
N SER A 294 -1.94 1.90 8.90
CA SER A 294 -2.56 1.53 10.18
C SER A 294 -4.01 1.08 9.95
N ASP A 295 -4.53 0.22 10.80
CA ASP A 295 -5.96 0.23 11.09
C ASP A 295 -6.35 1.57 11.72
N THR A 296 -7.65 1.84 11.96
CA THR A 296 -8.05 3.15 12.48
C THR A 296 -7.34 3.50 13.79
N LEU A 297 -6.59 4.60 13.77
CA LEU A 297 -5.91 5.11 14.98
C LEU A 297 -6.84 5.86 15.93
N ALA A 298 -8.15 5.95 15.59
CA ALA A 298 -9.21 6.44 16.45
C ALA A 298 -9.83 5.32 17.32
N ALA A 299 -9.45 4.05 17.13
CA ALA A 299 -9.95 2.92 17.92
C ALA A 299 -9.57 3.07 19.41
N PRO A 300 -10.50 2.79 20.37
CA PRO A 300 -10.28 3.03 21.79
C PRO A 300 -9.00 2.38 22.35
N GLY A 301 -8.62 1.21 21.83
CA GLY A 301 -7.43 0.49 22.29
C GLY A 301 -6.09 1.16 21.95
N VAL A 302 -6.06 2.12 21.04
CA VAL A 302 -4.83 2.80 20.57
C VAL A 302 -4.93 4.33 20.57
N ALA A 303 -6.14 4.90 20.67
CA ALA A 303 -6.38 6.33 20.58
C ALA A 303 -5.67 7.11 21.70
N SER A 304 -4.83 8.05 21.32
CA SER A 304 -4.20 9.03 22.21
C SER A 304 -3.67 10.22 21.40
N PRO A 305 -3.37 11.37 22.02
CA PRO A 305 -2.78 12.51 21.33
C PRO A 305 -1.44 12.22 20.64
N THR A 306 -0.71 11.17 21.06
CA THR A 306 0.60 10.81 20.56
C THR A 306 0.58 9.60 19.62
N THR A 307 -0.56 8.95 19.39
CA THR A 307 -0.68 7.71 18.61
C THR A 307 -0.09 7.84 17.20
N ALA A 308 -0.42 8.92 16.49
CA ALA A 308 0.12 9.19 15.15
C ALA A 308 1.65 9.27 15.13
N ILE A 309 2.25 9.87 16.15
CA ILE A 309 3.71 9.98 16.30
C ILE A 309 4.30 8.61 16.61
N ARG A 310 3.69 7.84 17.53
CA ARG A 310 4.13 6.50 17.93
C ARG A 310 4.06 5.53 16.73
N ALA A 311 2.94 5.51 15.99
CA ALA A 311 2.80 4.71 14.78
C ALA A 311 3.86 5.10 13.71
N SER A 312 4.09 6.39 13.50
CA SER A 312 5.16 6.85 12.59
C SER A 312 6.54 6.40 13.03
N ARG A 313 6.85 6.42 14.34
CA ARG A 313 8.12 5.91 14.90
C ARG A 313 8.26 4.39 14.76
N ALA A 314 7.14 3.67 14.81
CA ALA A 314 7.12 2.22 14.57
C ALA A 314 7.42 1.85 13.11
N GLY A 315 7.27 2.79 12.16
CA GLY A 315 7.53 2.59 10.74
C GLY A 315 6.27 2.51 9.88
N VAL A 316 5.10 2.90 10.42
CA VAL A 316 3.84 2.98 9.66
C VAL A 316 3.89 4.14 8.68
N ASP A 317 3.55 3.88 7.42
CA ASP A 317 3.57 4.90 6.36
C ASP A 317 2.27 5.71 6.33
N ILE A 318 1.11 5.07 6.22
CA ILE A 318 -0.20 5.74 6.17
C ILE A 318 -0.89 5.62 7.54
N LEU A 319 -1.35 6.75 8.05
CA LEU A 319 -2.05 6.90 9.31
C LEU A 319 -3.54 7.10 9.01
N LEU A 320 -4.34 6.04 9.23
CA LEU A 320 -5.76 6.02 8.92
C LEU A 320 -6.60 6.56 10.07
N TYR A 321 -7.51 7.47 9.75
CA TYR A 321 -8.52 8.04 10.63
C TYR A 321 -9.91 8.02 9.99
N VAL A 322 -10.92 7.79 10.79
CA VAL A 322 -12.32 7.67 10.34
C VAL A 322 -13.12 8.98 10.44
N ASP A 323 -12.44 10.09 10.74
CA ASP A 323 -13.05 11.43 10.77
C ASP A 323 -12.04 12.53 10.42
N GLU A 324 -12.58 13.69 9.98
CA GLU A 324 -11.78 14.82 9.52
C GLU A 324 -11.06 15.55 10.68
N GLN A 325 -11.64 15.60 11.86
CA GLN A 325 -11.13 16.38 12.99
C GLN A 325 -9.90 15.72 13.61
N THR A 326 -9.99 14.43 13.95
CA THR A 326 -8.86 13.68 14.52
C THR A 326 -7.72 13.54 13.52
N SER A 327 -8.02 13.35 12.21
CA SER A 327 -6.99 13.34 11.17
C SER A 327 -6.27 14.69 11.02
N ALA A 328 -6.98 15.81 11.22
CA ALA A 328 -6.36 17.15 11.20
C ALA A 328 -5.45 17.37 12.41
N LEU A 329 -5.87 16.89 13.59
CA LEU A 329 -5.05 16.92 14.80
C LEU A 329 -3.79 16.06 14.63
N ALA A 330 -3.94 14.85 14.10
CA ALA A 330 -2.82 13.96 13.81
C ALA A 330 -1.80 14.60 12.87
N TYR A 331 -2.26 15.24 11.78
CA TYR A 331 -1.38 16.01 10.88
C TYR A 331 -0.55 17.05 11.63
N ARG A 332 -1.21 17.89 12.45
CA ARG A 332 -0.52 18.93 13.23
C ARG A 332 0.51 18.36 14.21
N ASN A 333 0.14 17.28 14.91
CA ASN A 333 1.01 16.65 15.91
C ASN A 333 2.24 15.99 15.25
N VAL A 334 2.06 15.25 14.15
CA VAL A 334 3.16 14.64 13.40
C VAL A 334 4.09 15.71 12.81
N LEU A 335 3.53 16.79 12.24
CA LEU A 335 4.31 17.88 11.69
C LEU A 335 5.12 18.61 12.78
N ARG A 336 4.52 18.88 13.93
CA ARG A 336 5.20 19.50 15.09
C ARG A 336 6.35 18.61 15.57
N ALA A 337 6.11 17.31 15.74
CA ALA A 337 7.12 16.35 16.17
C ALA A 337 8.28 16.24 15.17
N ALA A 338 8.00 16.26 13.88
CA ALA A 338 9.02 16.21 12.84
C ALA A 338 9.83 17.51 12.75
N ARG A 339 9.21 18.67 12.95
CA ARG A 339 9.91 19.97 13.03
C ARG A 339 10.80 20.10 14.26
N ALA A 340 10.34 19.56 15.39
CA ALA A 340 11.09 19.56 16.65
C ALA A 340 12.17 18.45 16.71
N GLY A 341 12.39 17.68 15.66
CA GLY A 341 13.38 16.60 15.63
C GLY A 341 13.00 15.34 16.44
N SER A 342 11.88 15.36 17.16
CA SER A 342 11.41 14.20 17.95
C SER A 342 10.83 13.06 17.09
N LEU A 343 10.56 13.32 15.81
CA LEU A 343 10.29 12.35 14.75
C LEU A 343 11.22 12.64 13.57
N SER A 344 11.92 11.60 13.07
CA SER A 344 12.87 11.74 11.96
C SER A 344 12.18 12.27 10.68
N SER A 345 12.60 13.45 10.22
CA SER A 345 12.11 14.03 8.96
C SER A 345 12.50 13.20 7.74
N THR A 346 13.65 12.53 7.78
CA THR A 346 14.10 11.59 6.74
C THR A 346 13.15 10.39 6.67
N ALA A 347 12.78 9.78 7.81
CA ALA A 347 11.83 8.68 7.85
C ALA A 347 10.43 9.09 7.34
N VAL A 348 9.99 10.32 7.66
CA VAL A 348 8.73 10.89 7.16
C VAL A 348 8.77 11.04 5.63
N ARG A 349 9.86 11.57 5.07
CA ARG A 349 10.02 11.69 3.60
C ARG A 349 10.14 10.33 2.92
N ALA A 350 10.85 9.38 3.52
CA ALA A 350 10.93 8.01 3.00
C ALA A 350 9.57 7.32 2.95
N ALA A 351 8.71 7.51 3.98
CA ALA A 351 7.33 7.04 3.97
C ALA A 351 6.52 7.71 2.84
N ALA A 352 6.64 9.04 2.68
CA ALA A 352 5.98 9.78 1.61
C ALA A 352 6.40 9.27 0.22
N ALA A 353 7.69 8.99 0.01
CA ALA A 353 8.21 8.45 -1.25
C ALA A 353 7.61 7.07 -1.57
N ARG A 354 7.50 6.15 -0.58
CA ARG A 354 6.81 4.86 -0.79
C ARG A 354 5.34 5.04 -1.16
N ILE A 355 4.65 5.98 -0.52
CA ILE A 355 3.24 6.29 -0.81
C ILE A 355 3.09 6.90 -2.21
N ASP A 356 4.01 7.78 -2.62
CA ASP A 356 3.95 8.42 -3.94
C ASP A 356 4.30 7.44 -5.09
N ALA A 357 4.98 6.33 -4.80
CA ALA A 357 5.25 5.24 -5.74
C ALA A 357 4.03 4.32 -6.01
N LEU A 358 2.95 4.43 -5.23
CA LEU A 358 1.73 3.65 -5.47
C LEU A 358 1.02 4.12 -6.75
N PRO A 359 0.49 3.22 -7.58
CA PRO A 359 -0.42 3.55 -8.67
C PRO A 359 -1.64 4.36 -8.21
N ARG A 360 -2.08 5.32 -9.05
CA ARG A 360 -3.18 6.24 -8.75
C ARG A 360 -4.33 6.10 -9.72
#